data_77b211ccb6e2d987b0a7af52adc9284c
#
_entry.id   77b211ccb6e2d987b0a7af52adc9284c
#
_cell.length_a   1.000
_cell.length_b   1.000
_cell.length_c   1.000
_cell.angle_alpha   90.00
_cell.angle_beta   90.00
_cell.angle_gamma   90.00
#
_symmetry.space_group_name_H-M   'P 1'
#
loop_
_entity.id
_entity.type
_entity.pdbx_description
1 polymer ?
#
loop_
_entity_poly.entity_id
_entity_poly.type
_entity_poly.pdbx_seq_one_letter_code
_entity_poly.pdbx_strand_id
1 'polypeptide(L)'
;TTAAEAAVRAARSSAAIDGGSTDIPADGRVADPILAGSLRVGQALDGDALRNLVRTWQRAPLQALARLHLLAAADLVPQEESLGRPRYDSGVARRLDLLAQTVVGSRAPAPVLAAVVHGELLALKPFGTADGVVARAASRLVAVSSGLDPHSLGVPEVFLLRRRQAYLDAADGFESGDAEAVGGWVIFCCAAFEDGAREATSIADSAAG
;
A
#
# COMPACT_ATOMS: atom_id res chain seq x y z
N THR A 1 -6.47 2.83 -20.41
CA THR A 1 -7.43 1.93 -19.75
C THR A 1 -7.71 2.42 -18.34
N THR A 2 -8.91 2.16 -17.82
CA THR A 2 -9.34 2.53 -16.44
C THR A 2 -8.34 2.06 -15.38
N ALA A 3 -7.81 0.85 -15.52
CA ALA A 3 -6.82 0.30 -14.58
C ALA A 3 -5.51 1.11 -14.54
N ALA A 4 -4.99 1.52 -15.68
CA ALA A 4 -3.77 2.33 -15.74
C ALA A 4 -3.97 3.71 -15.09
N GLU A 5 -5.11 4.36 -15.35
CA GLU A 5 -5.46 5.64 -14.72
C GLU A 5 -5.62 5.49 -13.20
N ALA A 6 -6.30 4.45 -12.74
CA ALA A 6 -6.44 4.14 -11.32
C ALA A 6 -5.07 3.92 -10.66
N ALA A 7 -4.17 3.17 -11.29
CA ALA A 7 -2.82 2.91 -10.79
C ALA A 7 -1.98 4.20 -10.69
N VAL A 8 -2.04 5.08 -11.69
CA VAL A 8 -1.34 6.37 -11.67
C VAL A 8 -1.90 7.28 -10.58
N ARG A 9 -3.23 7.35 -10.45
CA ARG A 9 -3.91 8.17 -9.41
C ARG A 9 -3.57 7.69 -8.00
N ALA A 10 -3.55 6.38 -7.79
CA ALA A 10 -3.12 5.77 -6.54
C ALA A 10 -1.66 6.10 -6.21
N ALA A 11 -0.75 5.96 -7.19
CA ALA A 11 0.66 6.25 -7.01
C ALA A 11 0.93 7.72 -6.65
N ARG A 12 0.28 8.66 -7.35
CA ARG A 12 0.38 10.10 -7.06
C ARG A 12 -0.12 10.43 -5.66
N SER A 13 -1.28 9.88 -5.29
CA SER A 13 -1.85 10.09 -3.95
C SER A 13 -0.97 9.47 -2.86
N SER A 14 -0.45 8.26 -3.10
CA SER A 14 0.47 7.59 -2.18
C SER A 14 1.77 8.38 -1.98
N ALA A 15 2.37 8.91 -3.04
CA ALA A 15 3.55 9.76 -2.96
C ALA A 15 3.27 11.04 -2.15
N ALA A 16 2.17 11.72 -2.44
CA ALA A 16 1.79 12.96 -1.76
C ALA A 16 1.53 12.78 -0.25
N ILE A 17 0.99 11.64 0.16
CA ILE A 17 0.82 11.32 1.59
C ILE A 17 2.17 11.34 2.30
N ASP A 18 3.22 10.83 1.67
CA ASP A 18 4.58 10.74 2.23
C ASP A 18 5.44 11.97 1.90
N GLY A 19 4.84 13.04 1.37
CA GLY A 19 5.53 14.31 1.09
C GLY A 19 6.22 14.40 -0.27
N GLY A 20 5.99 13.41 -1.16
CA GLY A 20 6.48 13.44 -2.53
C GLY A 20 5.63 14.32 -3.46
N SER A 21 6.14 14.56 -4.66
CA SER A 21 5.44 15.29 -5.71
C SER A 21 4.24 14.50 -6.26
N THR A 22 3.32 15.21 -6.88
CA THR A 22 2.23 14.63 -7.72
C THR A 22 2.44 14.94 -9.19
N ASP A 23 3.48 15.69 -9.55
CA ASP A 23 3.70 16.14 -10.92
C ASP A 23 4.41 15.08 -11.75
N ILE A 24 3.79 14.71 -12.87
CA ILE A 24 4.38 13.82 -13.87
C ILE A 24 4.61 14.66 -15.13
N PRO A 25 5.86 15.02 -15.44
CA PRO A 25 6.17 15.80 -16.61
C PRO A 25 5.76 15.11 -17.92
N ALA A 26 5.49 15.90 -18.96
CA ALA A 26 5.06 15.38 -20.27
C ALA A 26 6.09 14.45 -20.93
N ASP A 27 7.37 14.61 -20.59
CA ASP A 27 8.46 13.72 -21.06
C ASP A 27 8.56 12.41 -20.28
N GLY A 28 7.72 12.23 -19.24
CA GLY A 28 7.67 11.05 -18.39
C GLY A 28 8.84 10.92 -17.41
N ARG A 29 9.73 11.91 -17.32
CA ARG A 29 10.88 11.88 -16.41
C ARG A 29 10.49 12.41 -15.03
N VAL A 30 10.21 11.50 -14.13
CA VAL A 30 9.86 11.83 -12.74
C VAL A 30 11.14 12.02 -11.93
N ALA A 31 11.38 13.25 -11.48
CA ALA A 31 12.58 13.60 -10.70
C ALA A 31 12.39 13.30 -9.20
N ASP A 32 11.16 13.35 -8.70
CA ASP A 32 10.86 13.07 -7.29
C ASP A 32 10.99 11.56 -7.00
N PRO A 33 11.89 11.14 -6.10
CA PRO A 33 12.15 9.72 -5.85
C PRO A 33 10.99 8.98 -5.20
N ILE A 34 10.17 9.69 -4.40
CA ILE A 34 8.99 9.08 -3.75
C ILE A 34 7.92 8.80 -4.80
N LEU A 35 7.66 9.75 -5.70
CA LEU A 35 6.72 9.57 -6.80
C LEU A 35 7.21 8.48 -7.77
N ALA A 36 8.48 8.50 -8.15
CA ALA A 36 9.07 7.47 -9.02
C ALA A 36 8.92 6.06 -8.43
N GLY A 37 9.20 5.91 -7.14
CA GLY A 37 9.00 4.67 -6.40
C GLY A 37 7.52 4.24 -6.34
N SER A 38 6.62 5.17 -6.05
CA SER A 38 5.18 4.92 -6.02
C SER A 38 4.62 4.48 -7.37
N LEU A 39 5.12 5.07 -8.47
CA LEU A 39 4.73 4.67 -9.84
C LEU A 39 5.22 3.25 -10.18
N ARG A 40 6.46 2.88 -9.80
CA ARG A 40 6.96 1.51 -9.99
C ARG A 40 6.13 0.49 -9.20
N VAL A 41 5.73 0.82 -7.98
CA VAL A 41 4.82 0.00 -7.19
C VAL A 41 3.45 -0.10 -7.86
N GLY A 42 2.89 1.01 -8.37
CA GLY A 42 1.64 1.02 -9.14
C GLY A 42 1.69 0.10 -10.35
N GLN A 43 2.79 0.11 -11.11
CA GLN A 43 3.01 -0.80 -12.24
C GLN A 43 3.06 -2.28 -11.81
N ALA A 44 3.66 -2.57 -10.64
CA ALA A 44 3.69 -3.93 -10.09
C ALA A 44 2.32 -4.40 -9.58
N LEU A 45 1.41 -3.48 -9.32
CA LEU A 45 0.02 -3.73 -8.92
C LEU A 45 -0.97 -3.72 -10.10
N ASP A 46 -0.50 -3.88 -11.31
CA ASP A 46 -1.32 -3.95 -12.54
C ASP A 46 -0.96 -5.17 -13.40
N GLY A 47 -1.91 -5.66 -14.16
CA GLY A 47 -1.76 -6.67 -15.20
C GLY A 47 -1.10 -7.99 -14.72
N ASP A 48 -0.15 -8.50 -15.51
CA ASP A 48 0.57 -9.75 -15.23
C ASP A 48 1.50 -9.63 -14.02
N ALA A 49 2.06 -8.47 -13.78
CA ALA A 49 2.92 -8.20 -12.64
C ALA A 49 2.14 -8.39 -11.33
N LEU A 50 0.90 -7.87 -11.27
CA LEU A 50 -0.01 -8.05 -10.14
C LEU A 50 -0.30 -9.54 -9.89
N ARG A 51 -0.63 -10.31 -10.93
CA ARG A 51 -0.91 -11.75 -10.79
C ARG A 51 0.28 -12.52 -10.21
N ASN A 52 1.48 -12.17 -10.61
CA ASN A 52 2.71 -12.77 -10.06
C ASN A 52 2.93 -12.35 -8.61
N LEU A 53 2.74 -11.08 -8.30
CA LEU A 53 2.93 -10.55 -6.95
C LEU A 53 1.90 -11.11 -5.97
N VAL A 54 0.64 -11.27 -6.37
CA VAL A 54 -0.42 -11.92 -5.58
C VAL A 54 -0.08 -13.37 -5.27
N ARG A 55 0.42 -14.14 -6.24
CA ARG A 55 0.88 -15.51 -5.99
C ARG A 55 2.03 -15.58 -4.98
N THR A 56 2.95 -14.61 -5.04
CA THR A 56 4.03 -14.48 -4.06
C THR A 56 3.46 -14.11 -2.69
N TRP A 57 2.54 -13.12 -2.65
CA TRP A 57 1.87 -12.68 -1.42
C TRP A 57 1.20 -13.83 -0.67
N GLN A 58 0.46 -14.67 -1.38
CA GLN A 58 -0.28 -15.80 -0.79
C GLN A 58 0.63 -16.91 -0.22
N ARG A 59 1.88 -17.03 -0.67
CA ARG A 59 2.79 -18.11 -0.26
C ARG A 59 3.94 -17.63 0.60
N ALA A 60 4.45 -16.44 0.34
CA ALA A 60 5.64 -15.88 0.95
C ALA A 60 5.48 -14.35 1.09
N PRO A 61 4.59 -13.85 1.99
CA PRO A 61 4.30 -12.43 2.13
C PRO A 61 5.54 -11.55 2.31
N LEU A 62 6.54 -12.02 3.06
CA LEU A 62 7.78 -11.27 3.27
C LEU A 62 8.57 -11.04 1.98
N GLN A 63 8.54 -11.98 1.03
CA GLN A 63 9.16 -11.79 -0.29
C GLN A 63 8.40 -10.76 -1.13
N ALA A 64 7.07 -10.72 -1.02
CA ALA A 64 6.27 -9.70 -1.67
C ALA A 64 6.56 -8.31 -1.08
N LEU A 65 6.66 -8.18 0.25
CA LEU A 65 7.05 -6.94 0.92
C LEU A 65 8.45 -6.48 0.50
N ALA A 66 9.42 -7.38 0.46
CA ALA A 66 10.78 -7.09 -0.01
C ALA A 66 10.77 -6.57 -1.46
N ARG A 67 9.97 -7.18 -2.33
CA ARG A 67 9.78 -6.72 -3.72
C ARG A 67 9.17 -5.33 -3.80
N LEU A 68 8.12 -5.08 -3.02
CA LEU A 68 7.48 -3.75 -2.97
C LEU A 68 8.47 -2.68 -2.49
N HIS A 69 9.23 -2.97 -1.43
CA HIS A 69 10.23 -2.03 -0.92
C HIS A 69 11.35 -1.76 -1.95
N LEU A 70 11.85 -2.79 -2.64
CA LEU A 70 12.84 -2.62 -3.70
C LEU A 70 12.34 -1.64 -4.77
N LEU A 71 11.09 -1.74 -5.19
CA LEU A 71 10.49 -0.84 -6.18
C LEU A 71 10.26 0.56 -5.63
N ALA A 72 9.77 0.67 -4.40
CA ALA A 72 9.44 1.94 -3.76
C ALA A 72 10.68 2.77 -3.41
N ALA A 73 11.77 2.11 -2.96
CA ALA A 73 12.92 2.77 -2.36
C ALA A 73 14.15 2.85 -3.27
N ALA A 74 14.08 2.40 -4.53
CA ALA A 74 15.24 2.32 -5.42
C ALA A 74 16.03 3.63 -5.56
N ASP A 75 15.34 4.79 -5.50
CA ASP A 75 15.97 6.11 -5.60
C ASP A 75 16.10 6.81 -4.23
N LEU A 76 15.70 6.14 -3.14
CA LEU A 76 15.74 6.70 -1.78
C LEU A 76 16.91 6.18 -0.96
N VAL A 77 17.50 5.05 -1.35
CA VAL A 77 18.53 4.34 -0.59
C VAL A 77 19.82 4.30 -1.41
N PRO A 78 20.93 4.86 -0.91
CA PRO A 78 22.20 4.88 -1.65
C PRO A 78 22.88 3.50 -1.70
N GLN A 79 22.56 2.58 -0.76
CA GLN A 79 23.13 1.23 -0.71
C GLN A 79 22.10 0.22 -1.24
N GLU A 80 22.37 -0.35 -2.41
CA GLU A 80 21.51 -1.37 -3.02
C GLU A 80 21.28 -2.60 -2.10
N GLU A 81 22.26 -2.90 -1.25
CA GLU A 81 22.16 -4.00 -0.30
C GLU A 81 21.05 -3.81 0.75
N SER A 82 20.59 -2.58 0.99
CA SER A 82 19.47 -2.31 1.91
C SER A 82 18.10 -2.54 1.27
N LEU A 83 18.03 -2.58 -0.07
CA LEU A 83 16.76 -2.72 -0.78
C LEU A 83 16.13 -4.08 -0.52
N GLY A 84 14.85 -4.05 -0.10
CA GLY A 84 14.10 -5.25 0.21
C GLY A 84 14.49 -5.95 1.52
N ARG A 85 15.42 -5.39 2.28
CA ARG A 85 15.87 -5.96 3.56
C ARG A 85 15.30 -5.18 4.74
N PRO A 86 14.54 -5.84 5.63
CA PRO A 86 14.09 -5.21 6.86
C PRO A 86 15.28 -4.77 7.73
N ARG A 87 15.04 -3.77 8.58
CA ARG A 87 16.01 -3.32 9.56
C ARG A 87 16.47 -4.48 10.44
N TYR A 88 17.76 -4.50 10.78
CA TYR A 88 18.33 -5.52 11.64
C TYR A 88 17.90 -5.31 13.10
N ASP A 89 16.71 -5.85 13.43
CA ASP A 89 16.09 -5.77 14.75
C ASP A 89 15.26 -7.03 14.98
N SER A 90 15.50 -7.71 16.11
CA SER A 90 14.81 -8.98 16.42
C SER A 90 13.32 -8.80 16.66
N GLY A 91 12.89 -7.64 17.16
CA GLY A 91 11.47 -7.29 17.32
C GLY A 91 10.79 -7.12 15.97
N VAL A 92 11.45 -6.44 15.03
CA VAL A 92 10.97 -6.28 13.66
C VAL A 92 10.82 -7.63 12.98
N ALA A 93 11.85 -8.49 13.02
CA ALA A 93 11.81 -9.79 12.41
C ALA A 93 10.63 -10.64 12.95
N ARG A 94 10.47 -10.72 14.27
CA ARG A 94 9.39 -11.48 14.89
C ARG A 94 7.99 -10.96 14.51
N ARG A 95 7.79 -9.65 14.47
CA ARG A 95 6.50 -9.05 14.08
C ARG A 95 6.19 -9.29 12.61
N LEU A 96 7.20 -9.21 11.74
CA LEU A 96 7.04 -9.56 10.32
C LEU A 96 6.68 -11.03 10.12
N ASP A 97 7.30 -11.95 10.86
CA ASP A 97 6.95 -13.38 10.81
C ASP A 97 5.51 -13.61 11.25
N LEU A 98 5.07 -12.95 12.33
CA LEU A 98 3.69 -13.02 12.80
C LEU A 98 2.72 -12.44 11.77
N LEU A 99 3.06 -11.30 11.15
CA LEU A 99 2.27 -10.71 10.08
C LEU A 99 2.13 -11.68 8.89
N ALA A 100 3.21 -12.31 8.48
CA ALA A 100 3.20 -13.29 7.39
C ALA A 100 2.30 -14.50 7.71
N GLN A 101 2.39 -15.03 8.93
CA GLN A 101 1.51 -16.11 9.40
C GLN A 101 0.04 -15.66 9.41
N THR A 102 -0.23 -14.44 9.83
CA THR A 102 -1.58 -13.86 9.85
C THR A 102 -2.14 -13.74 8.43
N VAL A 103 -1.35 -13.24 7.48
CA VAL A 103 -1.76 -13.10 6.07
C VAL A 103 -2.12 -14.47 5.46
N VAL A 104 -1.33 -15.51 5.74
CA VAL A 104 -1.54 -16.84 5.14
C VAL A 104 -2.67 -17.60 5.84
N GLY A 105 -2.79 -17.47 7.16
CA GLY A 105 -3.68 -18.30 7.99
C GLY A 105 -4.99 -17.66 8.41
N SER A 106 -5.15 -16.34 8.26
CA SER A 106 -6.35 -15.63 8.73
C SER A 106 -7.60 -15.98 7.93
N ARG A 107 -8.72 -16.03 8.64
CA ARG A 107 -10.08 -16.10 8.07
C ARG A 107 -10.89 -14.83 8.36
N ALA A 108 -10.23 -13.78 8.79
CA ALA A 108 -10.87 -12.49 9.02
C ALA A 108 -11.48 -11.95 7.72
N PRO A 109 -12.54 -11.14 7.80
CA PRO A 109 -13.06 -10.42 6.64
C PRO A 109 -11.95 -9.61 5.94
N ALA A 110 -11.96 -9.62 4.61
CA ALA A 110 -10.91 -9.00 3.80
C ALA A 110 -10.60 -7.54 4.18
N PRO A 111 -11.58 -6.66 4.40
CA PRO A 111 -11.30 -5.27 4.82
C PRO A 111 -10.57 -5.19 6.17
N VAL A 112 -10.91 -6.08 7.10
CA VAL A 112 -10.26 -6.14 8.42
C VAL A 112 -8.80 -6.58 8.28
N LEU A 113 -8.53 -7.66 7.52
CA LEU A 113 -7.17 -8.12 7.30
C LEU A 113 -6.33 -7.06 6.57
N ALA A 114 -6.90 -6.39 5.56
CA ALA A 114 -6.24 -5.30 4.85
C ALA A 114 -5.88 -4.13 5.78
N ALA A 115 -6.79 -3.74 6.68
CA ALA A 115 -6.55 -2.70 7.67
C ALA A 115 -5.46 -3.11 8.68
N VAL A 116 -5.46 -4.36 9.16
CA VAL A 116 -4.45 -4.87 10.09
C VAL A 116 -3.06 -4.89 9.43
N VAL A 117 -2.95 -5.42 8.21
CA VAL A 117 -1.68 -5.42 7.45
C VAL A 117 -1.15 -4.01 7.25
N HIS A 118 -2.04 -3.09 6.88
CA HIS A 118 -1.71 -1.69 6.66
C HIS A 118 -1.19 -1.03 7.95
N GLY A 119 -1.95 -1.11 9.04
CA GLY A 119 -1.60 -0.50 10.32
C GLY A 119 -0.32 -1.10 10.90
N GLU A 120 -0.16 -2.42 10.83
CA GLU A 120 1.04 -3.11 11.33
C GLU A 120 2.32 -2.66 10.61
N LEU A 121 2.28 -2.50 9.28
CA LEU A 121 3.43 -2.05 8.52
C LEU A 121 3.75 -0.56 8.76
N LEU A 122 2.73 0.28 8.96
CA LEU A 122 2.93 1.68 9.33
C LEU A 122 3.58 1.82 10.72
N ALA A 123 3.07 1.07 11.71
CA ALA A 123 3.61 1.08 13.07
C ALA A 123 5.03 0.50 13.14
N LEU A 124 5.25 -0.62 12.43
CA LEU A 124 6.53 -1.33 12.47
C LEU A 124 7.65 -0.60 11.72
N LYS A 125 7.33 0.07 10.60
CA LYS A 125 8.30 0.70 9.68
C LYS A 125 9.49 -0.22 9.40
N PRO A 126 9.24 -1.41 8.82
CA PRO A 126 10.23 -2.48 8.81
C PRO A 126 11.48 -2.16 8.01
N PHE A 127 11.41 -1.28 7.04
CA PHE A 127 12.53 -0.93 6.17
C PHE A 127 13.19 0.42 6.52
N GLY A 128 12.47 1.29 7.25
CA GLY A 128 12.93 2.64 7.59
C GLY A 128 12.84 3.65 6.44
N THR A 129 12.50 3.20 5.23
CA THR A 129 12.29 4.05 4.04
C THR A 129 11.10 3.52 3.25
N ALA A 130 10.34 4.40 2.62
CA ALA A 130 9.17 4.06 1.78
C ALA A 130 8.13 3.15 2.47
N ASP A 131 8.16 3.02 3.79
CA ASP A 131 7.30 2.12 4.56
C ASP A 131 5.81 2.45 4.34
N GLY A 132 5.44 3.72 4.18
CA GLY A 132 4.08 4.15 3.89
C GLY A 132 3.59 3.64 2.54
N VAL A 133 4.41 3.77 1.48
CA VAL A 133 4.10 3.24 0.14
C VAL A 133 3.94 1.72 0.20
N VAL A 134 4.85 1.02 0.89
CA VAL A 134 4.79 -0.44 1.06
C VAL A 134 3.54 -0.88 1.82
N ALA A 135 3.18 -0.18 2.90
CA ALA A 135 2.01 -0.49 3.73
C ALA A 135 0.70 -0.37 2.92
N ARG A 136 0.52 0.71 2.17
CA ARG A 136 -0.64 0.90 1.29
C ARG A 136 -0.70 -0.14 0.18
N ALA A 137 0.43 -0.46 -0.45
CA ALA A 137 0.53 -1.50 -1.46
C ALA A 137 0.20 -2.90 -0.91
N ALA A 138 0.67 -3.23 0.28
CA ALA A 138 0.36 -4.51 0.95
C ALA A 138 -1.13 -4.63 1.28
N SER A 139 -1.77 -3.55 1.73
CA SER A 139 -3.23 -3.50 1.94
C SER A 139 -4.00 -3.80 0.63
N ARG A 140 -3.55 -3.24 -0.49
CA ARG A 140 -4.12 -3.56 -1.82
C ARG A 140 -3.91 -5.01 -2.22
N LEU A 141 -2.74 -5.61 -1.92
CA LEU A 141 -2.52 -7.04 -2.17
C LEU A 141 -3.48 -7.92 -1.38
N VAL A 142 -3.82 -7.55 -0.13
CA VAL A 142 -4.87 -8.24 0.62
C VAL A 142 -6.21 -8.10 -0.11
N ALA A 143 -6.60 -6.91 -0.53
CA ALA A 143 -7.86 -6.67 -1.21
C ALA A 143 -7.98 -7.49 -2.52
N VAL A 144 -6.90 -7.55 -3.31
CA VAL A 144 -6.87 -8.34 -4.55
C VAL A 144 -6.91 -9.83 -4.26
N SER A 145 -6.04 -10.31 -3.38
CA SER A 145 -5.89 -11.76 -3.10
C SER A 145 -7.10 -12.38 -2.42
N SER A 146 -7.90 -11.57 -1.73
CA SER A 146 -9.15 -11.98 -1.07
C SER A 146 -10.39 -11.86 -1.97
N GLY A 147 -10.28 -11.24 -3.14
CA GLY A 147 -11.39 -10.98 -4.05
C GLY A 147 -12.24 -9.75 -3.69
N LEU A 148 -11.81 -8.92 -2.73
CA LEU A 148 -12.48 -7.66 -2.41
C LEU A 148 -12.37 -6.66 -3.57
N ASP A 149 -11.19 -6.55 -4.18
CA ASP A 149 -10.91 -5.74 -5.37
C ASP A 149 -10.04 -6.55 -6.35
N PRO A 150 -10.60 -7.56 -7.03
CA PRO A 150 -9.84 -8.56 -7.78
C PRO A 150 -9.05 -7.97 -8.96
N HIS A 151 -9.43 -6.78 -9.41
CA HIS A 151 -8.81 -6.09 -10.55
C HIS A 151 -7.95 -4.89 -10.14
N SER A 152 -7.79 -4.62 -8.83
CA SER A 152 -7.02 -3.49 -8.29
C SER A 152 -7.46 -2.13 -8.87
N LEU A 153 -8.76 -1.94 -9.01
CA LEU A 153 -9.34 -0.72 -9.57
C LEU A 153 -9.63 0.36 -8.52
N GLY A 154 -9.83 -0.05 -7.27
CA GLY A 154 -10.07 0.87 -6.17
C GLY A 154 -8.88 1.81 -5.93
N VAL A 155 -9.14 3.05 -5.54
CA VAL A 155 -8.12 4.07 -5.28
C VAL A 155 -8.30 4.64 -3.86
N PRO A 156 -8.13 3.81 -2.80
CA PRO A 156 -8.27 4.27 -1.42
C PRO A 156 -7.29 5.39 -1.06
N GLU A 157 -6.15 5.48 -1.74
CA GLU A 157 -5.12 6.49 -1.50
C GLU A 157 -5.64 7.92 -1.71
N VAL A 158 -6.64 8.14 -2.55
CA VAL A 158 -7.29 9.45 -2.74
C VAL A 158 -8.01 9.89 -1.47
N PHE A 159 -8.76 8.98 -0.84
CA PHE A 159 -9.42 9.25 0.45
C PHE A 159 -8.40 9.53 1.54
N LEU A 160 -7.33 8.72 1.63
CA LEU A 160 -6.28 8.87 2.62
C LEU A 160 -5.58 10.23 2.48
N LEU A 161 -5.27 10.65 1.24
CA LEU A 161 -4.66 11.94 0.96
C LEU A 161 -5.58 13.11 1.33
N ARG A 162 -6.84 13.06 0.92
CA ARG A 162 -7.84 14.10 1.26
C ARG A 162 -8.03 14.26 2.77
N ARG A 163 -7.80 13.21 3.55
CA ARG A 163 -7.91 13.16 5.01
C ARG A 163 -6.58 12.83 5.69
N ARG A 164 -5.49 13.37 5.14
CA ARG A 164 -4.12 13.01 5.53
C ARG A 164 -3.89 13.08 7.05
N GLN A 165 -4.33 14.15 7.71
CA GLN A 165 -4.14 14.27 9.16
C GLN A 165 -4.93 13.19 9.91
N ALA A 166 -6.21 13.01 9.60
CA ALA A 166 -7.02 11.96 10.22
C ALA A 166 -6.46 10.54 9.97
N TYR A 167 -5.86 10.32 8.79
CA TYR A 167 -5.17 9.07 8.47
C TYR A 167 -3.96 8.83 9.38
N LEU A 168 -3.14 9.86 9.59
CA LEU A 168 -1.96 9.76 10.47
C LEU A 168 -2.39 9.55 11.93
N ASP A 169 -3.37 10.31 12.40
CA ASP A 169 -3.90 10.18 13.77
C ASP A 169 -4.51 8.79 14.01
N ALA A 170 -5.23 8.24 13.03
CA ALA A 170 -5.80 6.90 13.13
C ALA A 170 -4.71 5.80 13.11
N ALA A 171 -3.62 5.98 12.34
CA ALA A 171 -2.47 5.07 12.31
C ALA A 171 -1.72 5.08 13.65
N ASP A 172 -1.51 6.25 14.24
CA ASP A 172 -0.93 6.38 15.59
C ASP A 172 -1.83 5.72 16.65
N GLY A 173 -3.15 5.84 16.50
CA GLY A 173 -4.12 5.13 17.32
C GLY A 173 -3.98 3.61 17.20
N PHE A 174 -3.81 3.07 16.00
CA PHE A 174 -3.56 1.64 15.79
C PHE A 174 -2.27 1.19 16.46
N GLU A 175 -1.19 1.97 16.35
CA GLU A 175 0.11 1.66 16.95
C GLU A 175 0.02 1.56 18.49
N SER A 176 -0.89 2.31 19.13
CA SER A 176 -1.09 2.26 20.59
C SER A 176 -1.56 0.90 21.09
N GLY A 177 -2.20 0.09 20.23
CA GLY A 177 -2.79 -1.21 20.58
C GLY A 177 -4.06 -1.11 21.43
N ASP A 178 -4.58 0.10 21.69
CA ASP A 178 -5.87 0.28 22.35
C ASP A 178 -7.02 -0.27 21.48
N ALA A 179 -7.92 -1.03 22.08
CA ALA A 179 -8.97 -1.75 21.33
C ALA A 179 -9.93 -0.82 20.59
N GLU A 180 -10.28 0.33 21.18
CA GLU A 180 -11.17 1.32 20.56
C GLU A 180 -10.45 2.03 19.40
N ALA A 181 -9.20 2.41 19.59
CA ALA A 181 -8.38 3.04 18.59
C ALA A 181 -8.10 2.09 17.40
N VAL A 182 -7.82 0.82 17.65
CA VAL A 182 -7.68 -0.22 16.61
C VAL A 182 -9.00 -0.39 15.84
N GLY A 183 -10.14 -0.43 16.55
CA GLY A 183 -11.46 -0.44 15.92
C GLY A 183 -11.72 0.77 15.03
N GLY A 184 -11.36 1.97 15.51
CA GLY A 184 -11.44 3.22 14.75
C GLY A 184 -10.60 3.18 13.48
N TRP A 185 -9.37 2.66 13.54
CA TRP A 185 -8.52 2.45 12.38
C TRP A 185 -9.14 1.53 11.34
N VAL A 186 -9.70 0.39 11.77
CA VAL A 186 -10.37 -0.56 10.85
C VAL A 186 -11.55 0.12 10.14
N ILE A 187 -12.39 0.85 10.87
CA ILE A 187 -13.52 1.60 10.30
C ILE A 187 -13.03 2.66 9.30
N PHE A 188 -11.96 3.38 9.63
CA PHE A 188 -11.35 4.37 8.74
C PHE A 188 -10.85 3.75 7.44
N CYS A 189 -10.19 2.60 7.52
CA CYS A 189 -9.74 1.85 6.34
C CYS A 189 -10.90 1.33 5.49
N CYS A 190 -11.99 0.85 6.11
CA CYS A 190 -13.20 0.45 5.39
C CYS A 190 -13.79 1.62 4.60
N ALA A 191 -13.90 2.80 5.22
CA ALA A 191 -14.36 4.01 4.53
C ALA A 191 -13.44 4.39 3.36
N ALA A 192 -12.12 4.18 3.49
CA ALA A 192 -11.17 4.42 2.40
C ALA A 192 -11.39 3.45 1.22
N PHE A 193 -11.68 2.18 1.47
CA PHE A 193 -12.03 1.22 0.41
C PHE A 193 -13.33 1.57 -0.29
N GLU A 194 -14.36 1.97 0.46
CA GLU A 194 -15.64 2.40 -0.12
C GLU A 194 -15.49 3.65 -1.00
N ASP A 195 -14.78 4.66 -0.53
CA ASP A 195 -14.53 5.88 -1.31
C ASP A 195 -13.63 5.58 -2.53
N GLY A 196 -12.62 4.72 -2.35
CA GLY A 196 -11.76 4.27 -3.44
C GLY A 196 -12.51 3.51 -4.53
N ALA A 197 -13.56 2.77 -4.20
CA ALA A 197 -14.43 2.12 -5.18
C ALA A 197 -15.28 3.14 -5.95
N ARG A 198 -15.78 4.19 -5.27
CA ARG A 198 -16.49 5.31 -5.93
C ARG A 198 -15.57 6.07 -6.89
N GLU A 199 -14.32 6.29 -6.50
CA GLU A 199 -13.29 6.92 -7.34
C GLU A 199 -13.05 6.09 -8.60
N ALA A 200 -12.95 4.75 -8.48
CA ALA A 200 -12.81 3.83 -9.62
C ALA A 200 -13.98 3.93 -10.60
N THR A 201 -15.21 4.04 -10.10
CA THR A 201 -16.41 4.24 -10.92
C THR A 201 -16.33 5.56 -11.68
N SER A 202 -15.94 6.64 -11.02
CA SER A 202 -15.75 7.96 -11.66
C SER A 202 -14.69 7.93 -12.78
N ILE A 203 -13.59 7.19 -12.58
CA ILE A 203 -12.56 7.00 -13.61
C ILE A 203 -13.13 6.23 -14.80
N ALA A 204 -13.90 5.17 -14.55
CA ALA A 204 -14.51 4.36 -15.60
C ALA A 204 -15.52 5.17 -16.44
N ASP A 205 -16.38 5.95 -15.79
CA ASP A 205 -17.35 6.82 -16.46
C ASP A 205 -16.67 7.88 -17.32
N SER A 206 -15.58 8.48 -16.83
CA SER A 206 -14.79 9.46 -17.58
C SER A 206 -14.07 8.87 -18.81
N ALA A 207 -13.78 7.57 -18.78
CA ALA A 207 -13.13 6.88 -19.90
C ALA A 207 -14.13 6.36 -20.94
N ALA A 208 -15.42 6.33 -20.63
CA ALA A 208 -16.49 5.85 -21.51
C ALA A 208 -17.17 6.98 -22.32
N GLY A 209 -17.00 8.25 -21.92
CA GLY A 209 -17.52 9.45 -22.59
C GLY A 209 -16.50 10.10 -23.47
#